data_8f40bc3d457799a1379d11bbe4ef9c76
#
_entry.id   8f40bc3d457799a1379d11bbe4ef9c76
#
_cell.length_a   1.000
_cell.length_b   1.000
_cell.length_c   1.000
_cell.angle_alpha   90.00
_cell.angle_beta   90.00
_cell.angle_gamma   90.00
#
_symmetry.space_group_name_H-M   'P 1'
#
loop_
_entity.id
_entity.type
_entity.pdbx_description
1 polymer ?
#
loop_
_entity_poly.entity_id
_entity_poly.type
_entity_poly.pdbx_seq_one_letter_code
_entity_poly.pdbx_strand_id
1 'polypeptide(L)'
;MKRITQTARAPQAIGPYSQAVEANGLIFASGQIPIDPATGQSVQGGIAEQTERVLNNLAAVLEAAGSGLDRVVKTTVFLVSMEEFPAMNEVYGRFFDADPPARATVQAARLPRDARVEIEAIALKNED
;
A
#
# COMPACT_ATOMS: atom_id res chain seq x y z
N MET A 1 -11.80 -6.15 19.69
CA MET A 1 -11.68 -4.67 19.67
C MET A 1 -10.83 -4.26 18.48
N LYS A 2 -11.20 -3.19 17.80
CA LYS A 2 -10.37 -2.70 16.70
C LYS A 2 -9.57 -1.49 17.15
N ARG A 3 -8.35 -1.38 16.62
CA ARG A 3 -7.46 -0.26 16.91
C ARG A 3 -7.14 0.48 15.59
N ILE A 4 -7.29 1.79 15.62
CA ILE A 4 -7.10 2.65 14.45
C ILE A 4 -5.64 3.10 14.38
N THR A 5 -5.05 3.08 13.18
CA THR A 5 -3.71 3.59 12.92
C THR A 5 -3.80 4.92 12.20
N GLN A 6 -2.98 5.88 12.64
CA GLN A 6 -2.84 7.16 11.99
C GLN A 6 -1.39 7.59 12.04
N THR A 7 -0.82 8.00 10.90
CA THR A 7 0.57 8.44 10.81
C THR A 7 0.72 9.56 9.78
N ALA A 8 1.60 10.52 10.07
CA ALA A 8 1.92 11.59 9.14
C ALA A 8 2.94 11.15 8.08
N ARG A 9 3.54 9.95 8.23
CA ARG A 9 4.52 9.43 7.28
C ARG A 9 3.90 8.78 6.05
N ALA A 10 2.58 8.76 6.01
CA ALA A 10 1.81 8.30 4.85
C ALA A 10 0.71 9.34 4.57
N PRO A 11 0.13 9.34 3.37
CA PRO A 11 -0.92 10.30 3.05
C PRO A 11 -2.09 10.21 4.03
N GLN A 12 -2.60 11.37 4.45
CA GLN A 12 -3.73 11.43 5.36
C GLN A 12 -4.98 10.88 4.68
N ALA A 13 -5.84 10.22 5.46
CA ALA A 13 -7.11 9.74 4.96
C ALA A 13 -8.00 10.94 4.58
N ILE A 14 -8.49 10.92 3.36
CA ILE A 14 -9.41 11.94 2.86
C ILE A 14 -10.77 11.27 2.75
N GLY A 15 -11.60 11.45 3.78
CA GLY A 15 -12.90 10.83 3.84
C GLY A 15 -13.06 9.93 5.06
N PRO A 16 -14.18 9.21 5.15
CA PRO A 16 -14.52 8.45 6.36
C PRO A 16 -13.86 7.06 6.35
N TYR A 17 -12.52 7.02 6.42
CA TYR A 17 -11.79 5.75 6.54
C TYR A 17 -10.50 5.98 7.33
N SER A 18 -9.93 4.89 7.85
CA SER A 18 -8.68 4.90 8.58
C SER A 18 -7.55 4.43 7.67
N GLN A 19 -6.34 4.87 7.93
CA GLN A 19 -5.16 4.39 7.17
C GLN A 19 -4.96 2.89 7.39
N ALA A 20 -5.19 2.40 8.61
CA ALA A 20 -5.20 0.97 8.89
C ALA A 20 -6.01 0.70 10.14
N VAL A 21 -6.43 -0.57 10.28
CA VAL A 21 -7.16 -1.05 11.45
C VAL A 21 -6.53 -2.35 11.91
N GLU A 22 -6.29 -2.47 13.20
CA GLU A 22 -5.85 -3.72 13.81
C GLU A 22 -7.04 -4.45 14.41
N ALA A 23 -7.15 -5.76 14.14
CA ALA A 23 -8.15 -6.63 14.74
C ALA A 23 -7.62 -8.06 14.76
N ASN A 24 -7.73 -8.73 15.89
CA ASN A 24 -7.34 -10.14 16.05
C ASN A 24 -5.90 -10.44 15.59
N GLY A 25 -4.96 -9.55 15.88
CA GLY A 25 -3.56 -9.75 15.51
C GLY A 25 -3.26 -9.50 14.05
N LEU A 26 -4.22 -8.99 13.27
CA LEU A 26 -4.06 -8.66 11.88
C LEU A 26 -4.16 -7.15 11.68
N ILE A 27 -3.39 -6.65 10.73
CA ILE A 27 -3.45 -5.25 10.33
C ILE A 27 -4.08 -5.20 8.94
N PHE A 28 -5.16 -4.44 8.82
CA PHE A 28 -5.84 -4.21 7.55
C PHE A 28 -5.49 -2.81 7.08
N ALA A 29 -4.60 -2.70 6.10
CA ALA A 29 -4.14 -1.42 5.59
C ALA A 29 -4.99 -1.01 4.39
N SER A 30 -5.48 0.21 4.43
CA SER A 30 -6.22 0.81 3.32
C SER A 30 -5.34 0.93 2.09
N GLY A 31 -5.95 0.91 0.91
CA GLY A 31 -5.24 1.07 -0.34
C GLY A 31 -4.45 2.37 -0.35
N GLN A 32 -3.18 2.29 -0.75
CA GLN A 32 -2.31 3.44 -0.88
C GLN A 32 -2.17 3.81 -2.34
N ILE A 33 -2.24 5.11 -2.63
CA ILE A 33 -2.00 5.68 -3.95
C ILE A 33 -0.71 6.49 -3.90
N PRO A 34 -0.11 6.86 -5.05
CA PRO A 34 1.25 7.39 -5.07
C PRO A 34 1.34 8.88 -4.70
N ILE A 35 0.84 9.23 -3.53
CA ILE A 35 0.92 10.59 -3.02
C ILE A 35 2.12 10.71 -2.09
N ASP A 36 2.92 11.76 -2.27
CA ASP A 36 4.01 12.09 -1.37
C ASP A 36 3.39 12.71 -0.10
N PRO A 37 3.58 12.08 1.07
CA PRO A 37 2.95 12.60 2.30
C PRO A 37 3.51 13.96 2.73
N ALA A 38 4.71 14.34 2.28
CA ALA A 38 5.29 15.64 2.63
C ALA A 38 4.62 16.79 1.88
N THR A 39 4.13 16.55 0.67
CA THR A 39 3.56 17.61 -0.17
C THR A 39 2.06 17.47 -0.38
N GLY A 40 1.51 16.26 -0.20
CA GLY A 40 0.11 15.98 -0.52
C GLY A 40 -0.15 15.86 -2.02
N GLN A 41 0.91 15.84 -2.84
CA GLN A 41 0.80 15.77 -4.30
C GLN A 41 1.19 14.39 -4.79
N SER A 42 0.60 14.00 -5.94
CA SER A 42 1.02 12.77 -6.63
C SER A 42 2.47 12.91 -7.07
N VAL A 43 3.24 11.81 -6.97
CA VAL A 43 4.62 11.84 -7.41
C VAL A 43 4.68 11.96 -8.94
N GLN A 44 5.74 12.61 -9.42
CA GLN A 44 6.01 12.69 -10.85
C GLN A 44 6.59 11.35 -11.32
N GLY A 45 6.34 11.02 -12.58
CA GLY A 45 6.89 9.82 -13.20
C GLY A 45 5.82 8.82 -13.59
N GLY A 46 6.28 7.66 -14.02
CA GLY A 46 5.41 6.61 -14.51
C GLY A 46 5.13 5.55 -13.46
N ILE A 47 4.83 4.34 -13.95
CA ILE A 47 4.40 3.25 -13.08
C ILE A 47 5.49 2.85 -12.08
N ALA A 48 6.77 2.90 -12.46
CA ALA A 48 7.85 2.51 -11.55
C ALA A 48 7.92 3.44 -10.35
N GLU A 49 7.91 4.76 -10.58
CA GLU A 49 7.95 5.76 -9.51
C GLU A 49 6.69 5.71 -8.66
N GLN A 50 5.53 5.51 -9.28
CA GLN A 50 4.27 5.42 -8.56
C GLN A 50 4.22 4.18 -7.67
N THR A 51 4.66 3.03 -8.18
CA THR A 51 4.68 1.80 -7.38
C THR A 51 5.61 1.93 -6.18
N GLU A 52 6.79 2.52 -6.37
CA GLU A 52 7.73 2.74 -5.27
C GLU A 52 7.10 3.63 -4.20
N ARG A 53 6.44 4.73 -4.59
CA ARG A 53 5.80 5.62 -3.62
C ARG A 53 4.67 4.92 -2.86
N VAL A 54 3.85 4.15 -3.58
CA VAL A 54 2.76 3.38 -2.96
C VAL A 54 3.30 2.42 -1.91
N LEU A 55 4.35 1.67 -2.24
CA LEU A 55 4.91 0.68 -1.31
C LEU A 55 5.61 1.34 -0.12
N ASN A 56 6.25 2.48 -0.31
CA ASN A 56 6.80 3.25 0.79
C ASN A 56 5.70 3.78 1.71
N ASN A 57 4.58 4.23 1.15
CA ASN A 57 3.44 4.67 1.95
C ASN A 57 2.87 3.50 2.75
N LEU A 58 2.72 2.35 2.10
CA LEU A 58 2.21 1.15 2.75
C LEU A 58 3.12 0.72 3.89
N ALA A 59 4.45 0.74 3.67
CA ALA A 59 5.42 0.42 4.71
C ALA A 59 5.27 1.34 5.92
N ALA A 60 5.09 2.64 5.68
CA ALA A 60 4.93 3.62 6.77
C ALA A 60 3.66 3.35 7.60
N VAL A 61 2.55 3.04 6.92
CA VAL A 61 1.30 2.70 7.62
C VAL A 61 1.47 1.45 8.45
N LEU A 62 2.07 0.41 7.87
CA LEU A 62 2.26 -0.86 8.58
C LEU A 62 3.19 -0.70 9.79
N GLU A 63 4.27 0.06 9.65
CA GLU A 63 5.19 0.32 10.77
C GLU A 63 4.48 1.07 11.89
N ALA A 64 3.67 2.06 11.57
CA ALA A 64 2.90 2.79 12.55
C ALA A 64 1.89 1.89 13.27
N ALA A 65 1.43 0.85 12.61
CA ALA A 65 0.48 -0.11 13.20
C ALA A 65 1.16 -1.23 13.98
N GLY A 66 2.50 -1.26 14.04
CA GLY A 66 3.25 -2.30 14.73
C GLY A 66 3.45 -3.54 13.86
N SER A 67 3.64 -3.36 12.57
CA SER A 67 3.89 -4.43 11.60
C SER A 67 5.01 -3.99 10.67
N GLY A 68 5.03 -4.49 9.45
CA GLY A 68 6.01 -4.15 8.42
C GLY A 68 5.74 -4.92 7.15
N LEU A 69 6.45 -4.56 6.08
CA LEU A 69 6.28 -5.24 4.80
C LEU A 69 6.62 -6.73 4.88
N ASP A 70 7.59 -7.10 5.73
CA ASP A 70 7.98 -8.49 5.94
C ASP A 70 6.90 -9.32 6.66
N ARG A 71 5.89 -8.67 7.19
CA ARG A 71 4.78 -9.32 7.89
C ARG A 71 3.51 -9.37 7.06
N VAL A 72 3.53 -8.87 5.83
CA VAL A 72 2.37 -8.85 4.95
C VAL A 72 2.05 -10.28 4.50
N VAL A 73 0.79 -10.67 4.61
CA VAL A 73 0.33 -12.00 4.19
C VAL A 73 -0.47 -11.95 2.89
N LYS A 74 -1.06 -10.81 2.57
CA LYS A 74 -1.88 -10.66 1.36
C LYS A 74 -1.82 -9.23 0.87
N THR A 75 -1.66 -9.06 -0.45
CA THR A 75 -1.87 -7.77 -1.10
C THR A 75 -2.89 -7.90 -2.21
N THR A 76 -3.55 -6.79 -2.54
CA THR A 76 -4.30 -6.63 -3.77
C THR A 76 -3.74 -5.42 -4.49
N VAL A 77 -3.34 -5.61 -5.74
CA VAL A 77 -2.79 -4.55 -6.58
C VAL A 77 -3.82 -4.19 -7.63
N PHE A 78 -4.18 -2.91 -7.69
CA PHE A 78 -5.10 -2.36 -8.69
C PHE A 78 -4.29 -1.53 -9.67
N LEU A 79 -4.43 -1.82 -10.96
CA LEU A 79 -3.76 -1.08 -12.04
C LEU A 79 -4.82 -0.49 -12.96
N VAL A 80 -4.56 0.69 -13.52
CA VAL A 80 -5.46 1.22 -14.56
C VAL A 80 -5.16 0.62 -15.92
N SER A 81 -3.99 -0.04 -16.09
CA SER A 81 -3.64 -0.75 -17.32
C SER A 81 -2.79 -1.97 -17.00
N MET A 82 -3.27 -3.15 -17.41
CA MET A 82 -2.49 -4.38 -17.23
C MET A 82 -1.24 -4.42 -18.13
N GLU A 83 -1.13 -3.51 -19.10
CA GLU A 83 0.10 -3.36 -19.86
C GLU A 83 1.27 -2.93 -18.97
N GLU A 84 0.99 -2.27 -17.85
CA GLU A 84 2.00 -1.83 -16.91
C GLU A 84 2.35 -2.89 -15.85
N PHE A 85 1.74 -4.07 -15.92
CA PHE A 85 1.99 -5.15 -14.98
C PHE A 85 3.49 -5.51 -14.87
N PRO A 86 4.21 -5.73 -15.99
CA PRO A 86 5.64 -6.10 -15.87
C PRO A 86 6.49 -5.05 -15.15
N ALA A 87 6.28 -3.77 -15.45
CA ALA A 87 7.05 -2.69 -14.82
C ALA A 87 6.69 -2.53 -13.34
N MET A 88 5.40 -2.64 -13.00
CA MET A 88 4.96 -2.65 -11.59
C MET A 88 5.59 -3.82 -10.86
N ASN A 89 5.56 -4.99 -11.47
CA ASN A 89 6.03 -6.23 -10.87
C ASN A 89 7.52 -6.18 -10.53
N GLU A 90 8.31 -5.52 -11.36
CA GLU A 90 9.75 -5.36 -11.12
C GLU A 90 10.00 -4.56 -9.84
N VAL A 91 9.31 -3.45 -9.65
CA VAL A 91 9.45 -2.63 -8.44
C VAL A 91 8.90 -3.39 -7.22
N TYR A 92 7.72 -3.99 -7.37
CA TYR A 92 7.09 -4.78 -6.31
C TYR A 92 8.04 -5.86 -5.79
N GLY A 93 8.73 -6.54 -6.68
CA GLY A 93 9.68 -7.60 -6.31
C GLY A 93 10.85 -7.14 -5.46
N ARG A 94 11.24 -5.87 -5.58
CA ARG A 94 12.31 -5.32 -4.74
C ARG A 94 11.87 -5.16 -3.28
N PHE A 95 10.58 -4.95 -3.05
CA PHE A 95 10.03 -4.76 -1.71
C PHE A 95 9.63 -6.10 -1.07
N PHE A 96 9.31 -7.11 -1.88
CA PHE A 96 8.85 -8.42 -1.41
C PHE A 96 9.70 -9.53 -2.05
N ASP A 97 11.01 -9.48 -1.85
CA ASP A 97 11.94 -10.41 -2.49
C ASP A 97 12.03 -11.76 -1.78
N ALA A 98 11.75 -11.81 -0.47
CA ALA A 98 11.82 -13.04 0.32
C ALA A 98 10.43 -13.37 0.84
N ASP A 99 9.99 -14.62 0.64
CA ASP A 99 8.70 -15.10 1.11
C ASP A 99 7.57 -14.14 0.77
N PRO A 100 7.34 -13.84 -0.53
CA PRO A 100 6.35 -12.84 -0.92
C PRO A 100 4.95 -13.19 -0.45
N PRO A 101 4.10 -12.19 -0.18
CA PRO A 101 2.72 -12.44 0.23
C PRO A 101 1.88 -13.01 -0.91
N ALA A 102 0.75 -13.59 -0.56
CA ALA A 102 -0.27 -13.92 -1.56
C ALA A 102 -0.74 -12.61 -2.21
N ARG A 103 -1.08 -12.67 -3.50
CA ARG A 103 -1.43 -11.46 -4.25
C ARG A 103 -2.50 -11.74 -5.31
N ALA A 104 -3.39 -10.76 -5.49
CA ALA A 104 -4.22 -10.65 -6.67
C ALA A 104 -3.88 -9.32 -7.35
N THR A 105 -3.86 -9.31 -8.68
CA THR A 105 -3.64 -8.09 -9.47
C THR A 105 -4.76 -7.97 -10.48
N VAL A 106 -5.44 -6.82 -10.49
CA VAL A 106 -6.59 -6.60 -11.36
C VAL A 106 -6.50 -5.22 -12.00
N GLN A 107 -7.19 -5.05 -13.12
CA GLN A 107 -7.32 -3.74 -13.77
C GLN A 107 -8.60 -3.08 -13.29
N ALA A 108 -8.48 -1.83 -12.82
CA ALA A 108 -9.60 -0.99 -12.44
C ALA A 108 -9.88 0.01 -13.55
N ALA A 109 -11.13 0.39 -13.70
CA ALA A 109 -11.52 1.38 -14.70
C ALA A 109 -10.87 2.74 -14.41
N ARG A 110 -10.69 3.08 -13.13
CA ARG A 110 -10.07 4.33 -12.70
C ARG A 110 -9.70 4.20 -11.22
N LEU A 111 -8.64 4.90 -10.82
CA LEU A 111 -8.21 4.95 -9.41
C LEU A 111 -8.28 6.38 -8.89
N PRO A 112 -8.37 6.58 -7.56
CA PRO A 112 -8.42 7.92 -6.99
C PRO A 112 -7.23 8.77 -7.45
N ARG A 113 -7.48 10.05 -7.69
CA ARG A 113 -6.47 11.02 -8.11
C ARG A 113 -5.78 10.64 -9.41
N ASP A 114 -6.45 9.82 -10.23
CA ASP A 114 -5.91 9.30 -11.50
C ASP A 114 -4.58 8.57 -11.32
N ALA A 115 -4.42 7.90 -10.17
CA ALA A 115 -3.27 7.06 -9.93
C ALA A 115 -3.23 5.91 -10.93
N ARG A 116 -2.03 5.44 -11.27
CA ARG A 116 -1.84 4.27 -12.13
C ARG A 116 -1.87 2.98 -11.34
N VAL A 117 -1.61 3.05 -10.03
CA VAL A 117 -1.52 1.87 -9.17
C VAL A 117 -2.04 2.21 -7.78
N GLU A 118 -2.69 1.24 -7.18
CA GLU A 118 -3.11 1.28 -5.78
C GLU A 118 -2.90 -0.09 -5.18
N ILE A 119 -2.38 -0.16 -3.95
CA ILE A 119 -2.10 -1.43 -3.27
C ILE A 119 -2.64 -1.38 -1.85
N GLU A 120 -3.42 -2.39 -1.49
CA GLU A 120 -3.86 -2.62 -0.12
C GLU A 120 -3.21 -3.89 0.42
N ALA A 121 -3.20 -4.05 1.74
CA ALA A 121 -2.52 -5.19 2.34
C ALA A 121 -3.19 -5.65 3.63
N ILE A 122 -2.99 -6.93 3.93
CA ILE A 122 -3.27 -7.52 5.24
C ILE A 122 -1.94 -8.03 5.76
N ALA A 123 -1.61 -7.68 7.01
CA ALA A 123 -0.33 -8.05 7.62
C ALA A 123 -0.55 -8.58 9.03
N LEU A 124 0.45 -9.31 9.52
CA LEU A 124 0.44 -9.76 10.90
C LEU A 124 1.02 -8.65 11.79
N LYS A 125 0.41 -8.44 12.92
CA LYS A 125 1.01 -7.56 13.93
C LYS A 125 2.26 -8.21 14.50
N ASN A 126 3.31 -7.42 14.75
CA ASN A 126 4.51 -7.94 15.41
C ASN A 126 4.16 -8.46 16.80
N GLU A 127 4.81 -9.53 17.21
CA GLU A 127 4.70 -10.04 18.56
C GLU A 127 5.58 -9.20 19.50
N ASP A 128 5.10 -8.99 20.69
CA ASP A 128 5.82 -8.25 21.73
C ASP A 128 6.76 -9.16 22.53
#